data_d39c6f9b57fd9d1dcc8fb566848b4366
#
_entry.id   d39c6f9b57fd9d1dcc8fb566848b4366
#
_cell.length_a   1.000
_cell.length_b   1.000
_cell.length_c   1.000
_cell.angle_alpha   90.00
_cell.angle_beta   90.00
_cell.angle_gamma   90.00
#
_symmetry.space_group_name_H-M   'P 1'
#
loop_
_entity.id
_entity.type
_entity.pdbx_description
1 polymer ?
#
loop_
_entity_poly.entity_id
_entity_poly.type
_entity_poly.pdbx_seq_one_letter_code
_entity_poly.pdbx_strand_id
1 'polypeptide(L)'
;MAIDISKNATHKVGFLNKLLATYGGAHTHNVTLATDHDNFDMVGLTETWNSFDNFDEDQGATLDFEGVVMGLSSENTWYIKVNKAVDTYLVYNSPVSEYPEKELQDEALFYNLAGETAEAIELRKGDIFSVNANGFASTPAVGNIVTYANGKYTVIGSF
;
A
#
# COMPACT_ATOMS: atom_id res chain seq x y z
N MET A 1 -4.99 -12.99 -4.17
CA MET A 1 -3.69 -12.45 -4.64
C MET A 1 -3.25 -13.17 -5.89
N ALA A 2 -2.76 -12.45 -6.87
CA ALA A 2 -2.32 -13.01 -8.15
C ALA A 2 -0.81 -12.89 -8.30
N ILE A 3 -0.23 -13.66 -9.22
CA ILE A 3 1.18 -13.59 -9.56
C ILE A 3 1.36 -13.07 -10.98
N ASP A 4 2.28 -12.13 -11.15
CA ASP A 4 2.70 -11.61 -12.44
C ASP A 4 3.96 -12.35 -12.89
N ILE A 5 3.86 -13.14 -13.92
CA ILE A 5 4.96 -13.97 -14.43
C ILE A 5 5.81 -13.28 -15.51
N SER A 6 5.58 -11.99 -15.76
CA SER A 6 6.42 -11.24 -16.68
C SER A 6 7.83 -11.07 -16.12
N LYS A 7 8.84 -11.03 -17.01
CA LYS A 7 10.25 -10.91 -16.58
C LYS A 7 10.57 -9.61 -15.84
N ASN A 8 9.73 -8.59 -16.01
CA ASN A 8 9.96 -7.25 -15.49
C ASN A 8 8.85 -6.82 -14.53
N ALA A 9 8.26 -7.79 -13.83
CA ALA A 9 7.27 -7.46 -12.79
C ALA A 9 7.92 -6.59 -11.71
N THR A 10 7.30 -5.45 -11.42
CA THR A 10 7.82 -4.43 -10.51
C THR A 10 6.74 -3.95 -9.55
N HIS A 11 5.97 -4.90 -9.02
CA HIS A 11 4.96 -4.60 -8.02
C HIS A 11 5.60 -4.11 -6.72
N LYS A 12 4.86 -3.33 -5.95
CA LYS A 12 5.37 -2.75 -4.71
C LYS A 12 5.64 -3.82 -3.67
N VAL A 13 6.74 -3.66 -2.96
CA VAL A 13 7.11 -4.47 -1.81
C VAL A 13 7.40 -3.54 -0.64
N GLY A 14 6.96 -3.91 0.55
CA GLY A 14 7.20 -3.08 1.71
C GLY A 14 6.86 -3.80 3.02
N PHE A 15 6.86 -3.02 4.09
CA PHE A 15 6.62 -3.52 5.44
C PHE A 15 5.68 -2.60 6.22
N LEU A 16 4.80 -3.21 7.02
CA LEU A 16 3.97 -2.51 8.00
C LEU A 16 4.78 -2.29 9.28
N ASN A 17 5.56 -1.22 9.33
CA ASN A 17 6.50 -1.02 10.42
C ASN A 17 5.81 -0.61 11.72
N LYS A 18 5.02 0.46 11.71
CA LYS A 18 4.37 0.97 12.90
C LYS A 18 3.07 1.69 12.53
N LEU A 19 2.00 0.93 12.46
CA LEU A 19 0.67 1.45 12.15
C LEU A 19 -0.25 1.32 13.36
N LEU A 20 -0.88 2.40 13.76
CA LEU A 20 -1.80 2.40 14.90
C LEU A 20 -2.96 1.43 14.70
N ALA A 21 -3.48 1.35 13.48
CA ALA A 21 -4.60 0.49 13.14
C ALA A 21 -4.32 -1.01 13.34
N THR A 22 -3.06 -1.44 13.31
CA THR A 22 -2.69 -2.84 13.53
C THR A 22 -2.71 -3.24 14.99
N TYR A 23 -2.73 -2.29 15.91
CA TYR A 23 -2.87 -2.56 17.33
C TYR A 23 -4.35 -2.82 17.66
N GLY A 24 -4.69 -4.07 17.92
CA GLY A 24 -6.04 -4.49 18.24
C GLY A 24 -6.97 -4.70 17.04
N GLY A 25 -6.56 -4.38 15.83
CA GLY A 25 -7.31 -4.64 14.59
C GLY A 25 -8.56 -3.81 14.38
N ALA A 26 -8.82 -2.79 15.20
CA ALA A 26 -10.08 -2.04 15.19
C ALA A 26 -10.28 -1.17 13.94
N HIS A 27 -9.21 -0.86 13.22
CA HIS A 27 -9.22 0.01 12.04
C HIS A 27 -8.70 -0.68 10.79
N THR A 28 -8.81 -1.99 10.75
CA THR A 28 -8.55 -2.79 9.55
C THR A 28 -9.88 -3.29 9.00
N HIS A 29 -10.05 -3.17 7.70
CA HIS A 29 -11.30 -3.50 7.01
C HIS A 29 -11.02 -4.46 5.86
N ASN A 30 -11.97 -5.32 5.57
CA ASN A 30 -11.97 -6.06 4.32
C ASN A 30 -12.58 -5.19 3.23
N VAL A 31 -11.92 -5.12 2.09
CA VAL A 31 -12.37 -4.33 0.94
C VAL A 31 -12.43 -5.21 -0.30
N THR A 32 -13.50 -5.06 -1.09
CA THR A 32 -13.58 -5.66 -2.41
C THR A 32 -12.98 -4.67 -3.41
N LEU A 33 -11.90 -5.08 -4.07
CA LEU A 33 -11.18 -4.23 -5.00
C LEU A 33 -11.94 -4.10 -6.32
N ALA A 34 -12.06 -2.88 -6.80
CA ALA A 34 -12.70 -2.58 -8.09
C ALA A 34 -11.69 -2.67 -9.25
N THR A 35 -10.41 -2.46 -8.97
CA THR A 35 -9.30 -2.56 -9.92
C THR A 35 -8.15 -3.36 -9.32
N ASP A 36 -7.18 -3.74 -10.15
CA ASP A 36 -5.96 -4.40 -9.68
C ASP A 36 -5.13 -3.43 -8.82
N HIS A 37 -4.64 -3.91 -7.69
CA HIS A 37 -3.80 -3.14 -6.78
C HIS A 37 -2.62 -3.93 -6.28
N ASP A 38 -1.47 -3.27 -6.19
CA ASP A 38 -0.32 -3.78 -5.45
C ASP A 38 -0.57 -3.63 -3.94
N ASN A 39 0.14 -4.41 -3.14
CA ASN A 39 0.29 -4.07 -1.73
C ASN A 39 0.90 -2.67 -1.61
N PHE A 40 0.51 -1.93 -0.59
CA PHE A 40 0.92 -0.53 -0.36
C PHE A 40 0.32 0.48 -1.34
N ASP A 41 -0.65 0.06 -2.15
CA ASP A 41 -1.53 1.01 -2.83
C ASP A 41 -2.49 1.63 -1.82
N MET A 42 -2.93 2.84 -2.11
CA MET A 42 -3.90 3.55 -1.28
C MET A 42 -5.25 3.59 -1.95
N VAL A 43 -6.30 3.37 -1.16
CA VAL A 43 -7.68 3.38 -1.62
C VAL A 43 -8.57 4.15 -0.67
N GLY A 44 -9.69 4.65 -1.18
CA GLY A 44 -10.83 5.08 -0.37
C GLY A 44 -11.85 3.95 -0.28
N LEU A 45 -12.69 3.98 0.74
CA LEU A 45 -13.74 2.97 0.93
C LEU A 45 -15.10 3.62 0.82
N THR A 46 -16.07 2.90 0.23
CA THR A 46 -17.49 3.30 0.28
C THR A 46 -18.01 3.16 1.71
N GLU A 47 -18.99 3.96 2.07
CA GLU A 47 -19.65 3.87 3.39
C GLU A 47 -20.64 2.70 3.48
N THR A 48 -20.97 2.08 2.35
CA THR A 48 -21.91 0.98 2.30
C THR A 48 -21.21 -0.36 2.32
N TRP A 49 -21.74 -1.25 3.14
CA TRP A 49 -21.24 -2.61 3.22
C TRP A 49 -21.61 -3.40 1.97
N ASN A 50 -20.63 -4.08 1.39
CA ASN A 50 -20.87 -5.19 0.50
C ASN A 50 -21.08 -6.46 1.35
N SER A 51 -21.53 -7.56 0.79
CA SER A 51 -21.88 -8.78 1.54
C SER A 51 -20.79 -9.23 2.53
N PHE A 52 -21.19 -9.70 3.72
CA PHE A 52 -20.30 -10.25 4.74
C PHE A 52 -19.22 -9.28 5.27
N ASP A 53 -19.63 -8.08 5.62
CA ASP A 53 -18.73 -7.10 6.28
C ASP A 53 -17.60 -6.57 5.38
N ASN A 54 -17.75 -6.67 4.06
CA ASN A 54 -16.81 -6.07 3.13
C ASN A 54 -17.30 -4.69 2.67
N PHE A 55 -16.36 -3.77 2.57
CA PHE A 55 -16.59 -2.50 1.89
C PHE A 55 -16.12 -2.62 0.44
N ASP A 56 -16.68 -1.79 -0.44
CA ASP A 56 -16.18 -1.66 -1.80
C ASP A 56 -15.13 -0.55 -1.87
N GLU A 57 -14.17 -0.69 -2.77
CA GLU A 57 -13.26 0.38 -3.11
C GLU A 57 -14.02 1.58 -3.71
N ASP A 58 -13.78 2.76 -3.17
CA ASP A 58 -14.32 4.00 -3.71
C ASP A 58 -13.38 4.57 -4.78
N GLN A 59 -13.69 4.31 -6.04
CA GLN A 59 -12.89 4.79 -7.18
C GLN A 59 -12.97 6.30 -7.40
N GLY A 60 -13.99 6.95 -6.84
CA GLY A 60 -14.16 8.40 -6.92
C GLY A 60 -13.47 9.17 -5.81
N ALA A 61 -12.88 8.48 -4.84
CA ALA A 61 -12.27 9.12 -3.68
C ALA A 61 -11.06 9.95 -4.06
N THR A 62 -11.01 11.18 -3.56
CA THR A 62 -9.79 11.99 -3.58
C THR A 62 -9.02 11.70 -2.31
N LEU A 63 -7.86 11.07 -2.44
CA LEU A 63 -7.03 10.69 -1.31
C LEU A 63 -6.25 11.90 -0.80
N ASP A 64 -6.44 12.23 0.47
CA ASP A 64 -5.73 13.32 1.14
C ASP A 64 -4.63 12.75 2.01
N PHE A 65 -3.48 12.51 1.38
CA PHE A 65 -2.31 11.89 2.01
C PHE A 65 -1.07 12.75 1.80
N GLU A 66 -0.32 12.90 2.89
CA GLU A 66 1.01 13.49 2.88
C GLU A 66 1.92 12.70 3.82
N GLY A 67 3.07 12.32 3.33
CA GLY A 67 4.08 11.61 4.11
C GLY A 67 5.46 12.21 3.93
N VAL A 68 6.38 11.84 4.81
CA VAL A 68 7.78 12.28 4.79
C VAL A 68 8.67 11.06 4.71
N VAL A 69 9.62 11.08 3.77
CA VAL A 69 10.62 10.03 3.64
C VAL A 69 11.65 10.19 4.76
N MET A 70 11.74 9.19 5.62
CA MET A 70 12.59 9.25 6.82
C MET A 70 13.95 8.61 6.62
N GLY A 71 14.09 7.65 5.72
CA GLY A 71 15.33 6.96 5.47
C GLY A 71 15.17 5.69 4.67
N LEU A 72 16.30 5.09 4.30
CA LEU A 72 16.36 3.82 3.59
C LEU A 72 16.68 2.70 4.58
N SER A 73 15.89 1.62 4.56
CA SER A 73 16.14 0.45 5.40
C SER A 73 17.20 -0.47 4.79
N SER A 74 17.67 -1.44 5.58
CA SER A 74 18.60 -2.49 5.11
C SER A 74 18.00 -3.40 4.04
N GLU A 75 16.67 -3.47 3.94
CA GLU A 75 15.96 -4.24 2.91
C GLU A 75 15.67 -3.42 1.66
N ASN A 76 16.27 -2.26 1.48
CA ASN A 76 16.06 -1.35 0.35
C ASN A 76 14.62 -0.82 0.24
N THR A 77 13.96 -0.65 1.36
CA THR A 77 12.65 0.01 1.43
C THR A 77 12.79 1.38 2.10
N TRP A 78 12.04 2.36 1.60
CA TRP A 78 12.07 3.72 2.13
C TRP A 78 10.99 3.88 3.19
N TYR A 79 11.38 4.29 4.39
CA TYR A 79 10.44 4.60 5.47
C TYR A 79 9.65 5.86 5.15
N ILE A 80 8.33 5.75 5.25
CA ILE A 80 7.42 6.88 5.11
C ILE A 80 6.70 7.08 6.44
N LYS A 81 6.83 8.26 7.03
CA LYS A 81 6.05 8.67 8.18
C LYS A 81 4.86 9.48 7.72
N VAL A 82 3.67 9.06 8.08
CA VAL A 82 2.44 9.77 7.71
C VAL A 82 2.35 11.09 8.46
N ASN A 83 2.28 12.18 7.72
CA ASN A 83 2.09 13.52 8.23
C ASN A 83 0.61 13.93 8.21
N LYS A 84 -0.12 13.47 7.20
CA LYS A 84 -1.55 13.69 7.05
C LYS A 84 -2.17 12.52 6.30
N ALA A 85 -3.29 12.02 6.79
CA ALA A 85 -4.10 11.03 6.09
C ALA A 85 -5.56 11.21 6.49
N VAL A 86 -6.43 11.45 5.51
CA VAL A 86 -7.87 11.62 5.72
C VAL A 86 -8.59 10.62 4.81
N ASP A 87 -9.39 9.74 5.41
CA ASP A 87 -10.13 8.70 4.70
C ASP A 87 -9.26 7.90 3.70
N THR A 88 -8.04 7.62 4.12
CA THR A 88 -7.03 6.95 3.31
C THR A 88 -6.70 5.60 3.94
N TYR A 89 -6.74 4.55 3.12
CA TYR A 89 -6.53 3.17 3.55
C TYR A 89 -5.42 2.54 2.72
N LEU A 90 -4.56 1.78 3.39
CA LEU A 90 -3.45 1.07 2.75
C LEU A 90 -3.85 -0.37 2.47
N VAL A 91 -3.77 -0.78 1.21
CA VAL A 91 -4.05 -2.16 0.82
C VAL A 91 -2.86 -3.05 1.18
N TYR A 92 -3.12 -4.12 1.90
CA TYR A 92 -2.10 -5.09 2.23
C TYR A 92 -2.70 -6.48 2.42
N ASN A 93 -2.18 -7.43 1.65
CA ASN A 93 -2.38 -8.86 1.88
C ASN A 93 -1.02 -9.51 2.03
N SER A 94 -0.85 -10.37 3.02
CA SER A 94 0.40 -11.12 3.17
C SER A 94 0.65 -11.96 1.93
N PRO A 95 1.81 -11.82 1.28
CA PRO A 95 2.17 -12.66 0.16
C PRO A 95 2.30 -14.13 0.63
N VAL A 96 1.54 -15.00 -0.01
CA VAL A 96 1.64 -16.44 0.21
C VAL A 96 2.02 -17.06 -1.11
N SER A 97 3.21 -17.68 -1.17
CA SER A 97 3.63 -18.39 -2.37
C SER A 97 3.47 -19.90 -2.16
N GLU A 98 2.67 -20.50 -3.02
CA GLU A 98 2.51 -21.96 -3.11
C GLU A 98 3.49 -22.57 -4.10
N TYR A 99 4.28 -21.75 -4.76
CA TYR A 99 5.22 -22.18 -5.80
C TYR A 99 6.56 -22.59 -5.18
N PRO A 100 7.09 -23.78 -5.52
CA PRO A 100 8.37 -24.24 -4.99
C PRO A 100 9.59 -23.54 -5.62
N GLU A 101 9.42 -22.93 -6.77
CA GLU A 101 10.48 -22.21 -7.48
C GLU A 101 10.79 -20.88 -6.82
N LYS A 102 12.04 -20.63 -6.48
CA LYS A 102 12.47 -19.39 -5.80
C LYS A 102 12.14 -18.14 -6.61
N GLU A 103 12.24 -18.21 -7.91
CA GLU A 103 11.94 -17.09 -8.81
C GLU A 103 10.49 -16.65 -8.70
N LEU A 104 9.59 -17.59 -8.39
CA LEU A 104 8.16 -17.31 -8.23
C LEU A 104 7.77 -16.94 -6.79
N GLN A 105 8.74 -16.91 -5.87
CA GLN A 105 8.53 -16.49 -4.47
C GLN A 105 8.88 -15.02 -4.24
N ASP A 106 9.33 -14.31 -5.25
CA ASP A 106 9.64 -12.89 -5.15
C ASP A 106 8.35 -12.08 -4.94
N GLU A 107 8.30 -11.33 -3.85
CA GLU A 107 7.14 -10.50 -3.49
C GLU A 107 6.80 -9.46 -4.56
N ALA A 108 7.78 -9.01 -5.33
CA ALA A 108 7.57 -8.05 -6.42
C ALA A 108 6.75 -8.63 -7.59
N LEU A 109 6.48 -9.93 -7.60
CA LEU A 109 5.62 -10.59 -8.59
C LEU A 109 4.14 -10.61 -8.20
N PHE A 110 3.81 -10.33 -6.95
CA PHE A 110 2.45 -10.49 -6.44
C PHE A 110 1.66 -9.18 -6.47
N TYR A 111 0.40 -9.29 -6.79
CA TYR A 111 -0.55 -8.18 -6.76
C TYR A 111 -1.96 -8.70 -6.44
N ASN A 112 -2.87 -7.79 -6.16
CA ASN A 112 -4.26 -8.11 -5.82
C ASN A 112 -5.15 -7.81 -7.02
N LEU A 113 -5.91 -8.82 -7.46
CA LEU A 113 -6.81 -8.68 -8.61
C LEU A 113 -8.08 -7.92 -8.27
N ALA A 114 -8.62 -7.23 -9.28
CA ALA A 114 -9.99 -6.70 -9.21
C ALA A 114 -10.99 -7.80 -8.86
N GLY A 115 -11.92 -7.50 -7.97
CA GLY A 115 -12.91 -8.45 -7.47
C GLY A 115 -12.44 -9.29 -6.28
N GLU A 116 -11.16 -9.30 -5.96
CA GLU A 116 -10.65 -9.96 -4.75
C GLU A 116 -10.95 -9.14 -3.50
N THR A 117 -11.05 -9.82 -2.37
CA THR A 117 -11.10 -9.19 -1.07
C THR A 117 -9.70 -9.01 -0.52
N ALA A 118 -9.36 -7.77 -0.18
CA ALA A 118 -8.08 -7.41 0.40
C ALA A 118 -8.29 -6.78 1.77
N GLU A 119 -7.24 -6.76 2.58
CA GLU A 119 -7.22 -6.00 3.82
C GLU A 119 -6.87 -4.55 3.53
N ALA A 120 -7.65 -3.62 4.06
CA ALA A 120 -7.40 -2.19 3.99
C ALA A 120 -7.15 -1.65 5.40
N ILE A 121 -6.02 -1.00 5.60
CA ILE A 121 -5.57 -0.51 6.90
C ILE A 121 -5.71 1.00 6.93
N GLU A 122 -6.50 1.51 7.89
CA GLU A 122 -6.67 2.96 8.07
C GLU A 122 -5.34 3.61 8.45
N LEU A 123 -4.96 4.64 7.72
CA LEU A 123 -3.76 5.42 8.02
C LEU A 123 -4.09 6.62 8.90
N ARG A 124 -3.19 6.92 9.83
CA ARG A 124 -3.28 8.06 10.74
C ARG A 124 -1.95 8.79 10.83
N LYS A 125 -2.00 10.05 11.21
CA LYS A 125 -0.81 10.85 11.45
C LYS A 125 0.11 10.15 12.46
N GLY A 126 1.39 10.02 12.11
CA GLY A 126 2.39 9.36 12.94
C GLY A 126 2.66 7.90 12.58
N ASP A 127 1.83 7.30 11.72
CA ASP A 127 2.06 5.95 11.23
C ASP A 127 3.34 5.87 10.40
N ILE A 128 4.03 4.74 10.47
CA ILE A 128 5.26 4.51 9.70
C ILE A 128 5.12 3.18 8.97
N PHE A 129 5.34 3.22 7.68
CA PHE A 129 5.47 2.03 6.83
C PHE A 129 6.61 2.24 5.86
N SER A 130 7.01 1.20 5.16
CA SER A 130 8.09 1.30 4.19
C SER A 130 7.71 0.64 2.87
N VAL A 131 8.19 1.21 1.79
CA VAL A 131 7.92 0.75 0.42
C VAL A 131 9.22 0.83 -0.38
N ASN A 132 9.44 -0.16 -1.26
CA ASN A 132 10.60 -0.17 -2.13
C ASN A 132 10.50 0.90 -3.24
N ALA A 133 11.56 1.04 -4.02
CA ALA A 133 11.63 2.06 -5.08
C ALA A 133 10.53 1.90 -6.14
N ASN A 134 9.99 0.70 -6.33
CA ASN A 134 8.89 0.45 -7.28
C ASN A 134 7.61 1.21 -6.92
N GLY A 135 7.43 1.58 -5.65
CA GLY A 135 6.29 2.36 -5.19
C GLY A 135 6.39 3.85 -5.46
N PHE A 136 7.56 4.36 -5.85
CA PHE A 136 7.79 5.79 -6.06
C PHE A 136 7.85 6.14 -7.55
N ALA A 137 7.33 7.30 -7.90
CA ALA A 137 7.39 7.82 -9.27
C ALA A 137 8.83 8.16 -9.69
N SER A 138 9.67 8.55 -8.73
CA SER A 138 11.10 8.80 -8.90
C SER A 138 11.83 8.40 -7.62
N THR A 139 13.13 8.16 -7.70
CA THR A 139 13.92 7.80 -6.52
C THR A 139 13.81 8.89 -5.45
N PRO A 140 13.32 8.56 -4.24
CA PRO A 140 13.20 9.54 -3.18
C PRO A 140 14.53 9.82 -2.49
N ALA A 141 14.55 10.84 -1.66
CA ALA A 141 15.66 11.15 -0.75
C ALA A 141 15.10 11.46 0.64
N VAL A 142 15.94 11.34 1.65
CA VAL A 142 15.57 11.66 3.03
C VAL A 142 15.07 13.10 3.14
N GLY A 143 13.96 13.29 3.81
CA GLY A 143 13.32 14.60 3.98
C GLY A 143 12.33 14.97 2.87
N ASN A 144 12.19 14.16 1.82
CA ASN A 144 11.20 14.43 0.78
C ASN A 144 9.78 14.30 1.34
N ILE A 145 8.92 15.22 0.92
CA ILE A 145 7.49 15.15 1.19
C ILE A 145 6.83 14.47 0.00
N VAL A 146 6.03 13.44 0.27
CA VAL A 146 5.38 12.65 -0.77
C VAL A 146 3.87 12.68 -0.62
N THR A 147 3.18 12.63 -1.75
CA THR A 147 1.76 12.33 -1.84
C THR A 147 1.55 11.06 -2.65
N TYR A 148 0.31 10.59 -2.72
CA TYR A 148 -0.04 9.42 -3.53
C TYR A 148 -0.84 9.85 -4.75
N ALA A 149 -0.31 9.61 -5.94
CA ALA A 149 -0.94 9.97 -7.20
C ALA A 149 -0.61 8.96 -8.29
N ASN A 150 -1.59 8.62 -9.10
CA ASN A 150 -1.45 7.69 -10.25
C ASN A 150 -0.82 6.34 -9.86
N GLY A 151 -1.18 5.81 -8.69
CA GLY A 151 -0.68 4.53 -8.21
C GLY A 151 0.75 4.55 -7.67
N LYS A 152 1.35 5.73 -7.49
CA LYS A 152 2.73 5.88 -7.01
C LYS A 152 2.87 6.99 -5.97
N TYR A 153 3.82 6.80 -5.07
CA TYR A 153 4.23 7.87 -4.14
C TYR A 153 5.06 8.89 -4.91
N THR A 154 4.61 10.13 -4.91
CA THR A 154 5.17 11.21 -5.73
C THR A 154 5.74 12.30 -4.83
N VAL A 155 6.99 12.67 -5.06
CA VAL A 155 7.65 13.76 -4.33
C VAL A 155 7.05 15.10 -4.74
N ILE A 156 6.58 15.88 -3.75
CA ILE A 156 5.99 17.21 -3.96
C ILE A 156 6.80 18.33 -3.33
N GLY A 157 7.82 17.99 -2.55
CA GLY A 157 8.67 18.98 -1.88
C GLY A 157 9.66 18.30 -0.97
N SER A 158 10.33 19.08 -0.13
CA SER A 158 11.24 18.58 0.90
C SER A 158 11.23 19.51 2.11
N PHE A 159 11.60 18.95 3.24
CA PHE A 159 11.84 19.76 4.44
C PHE A 159 13.06 20.64 4.29
#